data_16fe2536dc176122a5ae160eb1a5b1ec
#
_entry.id   16fe2536dc176122a5ae160eb1a5b1ec
#
_cell.length_a   1.000
_cell.length_b   1.000
_cell.length_c   1.000
_cell.angle_alpha   90.00
_cell.angle_beta   90.00
_cell.angle_gamma   90.00
#
_symmetry.space_group_name_H-M   'P 1'
#
loop_
_entity.id
_entity.type
_entity.pdbx_description
1 polymer ?
#
loop_
_entity_poly.entity_id
_entity_poly.type
_entity_poly.pdbx_seq_one_letter_code
_entity_poly.pdbx_strand_id
1 'polypeptide(L)'
;MIQHSQIRGRRFGRVLAVFIAMTLIGYLWISNNGNNDVSAQDIARQLQEVGVNCTPGELQKSDAGSAIREGLPCFDGDVMYEITTYPNQQATDEVTRFVTDNVGCQLAVSRSSTEFTLLIGAKFSIYVAAAMPTGIDNATKTVLVYKDNCKKAAI
;
A
#
# COMPACT_ATOMS: atom_id res chain seq x y z
N MET A 1 17.60 -58.91 10.64
CA MET A 1 16.78 -57.89 11.32
C MET A 1 17.51 -56.57 11.25
N ILE A 2 16.95 -55.58 10.65
CA ILE A 2 17.13 -54.11 10.65
C ILE A 2 16.95 -53.61 9.23
N GLN A 3 15.74 -53.19 8.92
CA GLN A 3 15.44 -52.28 7.81
C GLN A 3 14.15 -51.53 8.16
N HIS A 4 14.25 -50.39 8.80
CA HIS A 4 13.19 -49.40 8.87
C HIS A 4 13.76 -48.03 9.36
N SER A 5 14.32 -47.21 8.46
CA SER A 5 14.47 -45.78 8.76
C SER A 5 14.86 -44.90 7.56
N GLN A 6 14.46 -45.23 6.34
CA GLN A 6 14.84 -44.41 5.16
C GLN A 6 13.69 -43.60 4.53
N ILE A 7 12.48 -43.62 5.06
CA ILE A 7 11.32 -43.03 4.33
C ILE A 7 10.91 -41.67 4.86
N ARG A 8 11.36 -41.21 6.03
CA ARG A 8 10.93 -39.91 6.61
C ARG A 8 11.69 -38.66 6.10
N GLY A 9 12.89 -38.80 5.54
CA GLY A 9 13.71 -37.67 5.10
C GLY A 9 13.30 -37.01 3.77
N ARG A 10 12.65 -37.78 2.86
CA ARG A 10 12.35 -37.27 1.50
C ARG A 10 11.14 -36.37 1.41
N ARG A 11 10.20 -36.44 2.36
CA ARG A 11 9.00 -35.55 2.37
C ARG A 11 9.27 -34.18 2.97
N PHE A 12 10.15 -34.11 3.97
CA PHE A 12 10.55 -32.83 4.59
C PHE A 12 11.36 -31.94 3.64
N GLY A 13 12.27 -32.52 2.85
CA GLY A 13 13.07 -31.77 1.88
C GLY A 13 12.24 -31.13 0.75
N ARG A 14 11.13 -31.78 0.34
CA ARG A 14 10.26 -31.24 -0.73
C ARG A 14 9.39 -30.08 -0.25
N VAL A 15 8.90 -30.14 0.98
CA VAL A 15 8.10 -29.05 1.56
C VAL A 15 9.00 -27.82 1.83
N LEU A 16 10.21 -28.04 2.35
CA LEU A 16 11.16 -26.95 2.57
C LEU A 16 11.60 -26.30 1.26
N ALA A 17 11.82 -27.06 0.19
CA ALA A 17 12.20 -26.54 -1.12
C ALA A 17 11.08 -25.70 -1.76
N VAL A 18 9.81 -26.06 -1.56
CA VAL A 18 8.66 -25.29 -2.05
C VAL A 18 8.52 -23.96 -1.28
N PHE A 19 8.71 -23.97 0.04
CA PHE A 19 8.69 -22.74 0.84
C PHE A 19 9.84 -21.79 0.47
N ILE A 20 11.05 -22.29 0.27
CA ILE A 20 12.20 -21.49 -0.18
C ILE A 20 11.97 -20.95 -1.59
N ALA A 21 11.38 -21.73 -2.50
CA ALA A 21 11.05 -21.26 -3.84
C ALA A 21 9.98 -20.17 -3.83
N MET A 22 8.93 -20.27 -3.01
CA MET A 22 7.90 -19.23 -2.88
C MET A 22 8.44 -17.95 -2.26
N THR A 23 9.32 -18.04 -1.26
CA THR A 23 9.98 -16.86 -0.67
C THR A 23 10.95 -16.21 -1.63
N LEU A 24 11.71 -16.99 -2.44
CA LEU A 24 12.62 -16.47 -3.45
C LEU A 24 11.88 -15.84 -4.63
N ILE A 25 10.76 -16.42 -5.08
CA ILE A 25 9.92 -15.83 -6.14
C ILE A 25 9.31 -14.51 -5.65
N GLY A 26 8.81 -14.47 -4.42
CA GLY A 26 8.33 -13.23 -3.81
C GLY A 26 9.43 -12.18 -3.68
N TYR A 27 10.65 -12.58 -3.29
CA TYR A 27 11.80 -11.68 -3.15
C TYR A 27 12.33 -11.18 -4.51
N LEU A 28 12.37 -12.04 -5.52
CA LEU A 28 12.76 -11.66 -6.89
C LEU A 28 11.72 -10.74 -7.55
N TRP A 29 10.44 -10.94 -7.26
CA TRP A 29 9.38 -10.07 -7.77
C TRP A 29 9.48 -8.66 -7.20
N ILE A 30 9.84 -8.53 -5.92
CA ILE A 30 10.01 -7.26 -5.21
C ILE A 30 11.33 -6.57 -5.60
N SER A 31 12.43 -7.31 -5.81
CA SER A 31 13.72 -6.72 -6.18
C SER A 31 13.77 -6.27 -7.65
N ASN A 32 12.95 -6.88 -8.53
CA ASN A 32 12.88 -6.51 -9.94
C ASN A 32 11.98 -5.29 -10.20
N ASN A 33 11.15 -4.90 -9.21
CA ASN A 33 10.29 -3.72 -9.31
C ASN A 33 10.99 -2.39 -8.98
N GLY A 34 12.29 -2.39 -8.71
CA GLY A 34 13.06 -1.16 -8.44
C GLY A 34 13.07 -0.14 -9.59
N ASN A 35 12.75 -0.56 -10.82
CA ASN A 35 12.69 0.30 -12.02
C ASN A 35 11.33 0.27 -12.73
N ASN A 36 10.37 -0.56 -12.30
CA ASN A 36 9.05 -0.57 -12.93
C ASN A 36 8.19 0.54 -12.33
N ASP A 37 7.58 1.28 -13.21
CA ASP A 37 6.58 2.27 -12.87
C ASP A 37 5.40 1.60 -12.17
N VAL A 38 5.23 1.89 -10.88
CA VAL A 38 4.09 1.41 -10.10
C VAL A 38 2.84 2.12 -10.61
N SER A 39 1.80 1.36 -11.02
CA SER A 39 0.52 1.94 -11.41
C SER A 39 -0.44 2.00 -10.22
N ALA A 40 -1.33 3.00 -10.21
CA ALA A 40 -2.34 3.11 -9.16
C ALA A 40 -3.32 1.91 -9.17
N GLN A 41 -3.57 1.31 -10.34
CA GLN A 41 -4.39 0.12 -10.49
C GLN A 41 -3.74 -1.13 -9.87
N ASP A 42 -2.42 -1.29 -9.96
CA ASP A 42 -1.71 -2.39 -9.33
C ASP A 42 -1.77 -2.28 -7.80
N ILE A 43 -1.69 -1.06 -7.25
CA ILE A 43 -1.87 -0.82 -5.83
C ILE A 43 -3.31 -1.13 -5.38
N ALA A 44 -4.32 -0.72 -6.16
CA ALA A 44 -5.72 -1.06 -5.87
C ALA A 44 -5.93 -2.57 -5.80
N ARG A 45 -5.32 -3.34 -6.72
CA ARG A 45 -5.35 -4.81 -6.70
C ARG A 45 -4.66 -5.37 -5.45
N GLN A 46 -3.49 -4.83 -5.06
CA GLN A 46 -2.81 -5.26 -3.83
C GLN A 46 -3.67 -5.01 -2.58
N LEU A 47 -4.40 -3.89 -2.51
CA LEU A 47 -5.35 -3.63 -1.43
C LEU A 47 -6.46 -4.70 -1.38
N GLN A 48 -6.97 -5.12 -2.54
CA GLN A 48 -7.97 -6.20 -2.60
C GLN A 48 -7.41 -7.54 -2.12
N GLU A 49 -6.16 -7.87 -2.46
CA GLU A 49 -5.46 -9.08 -2.01
C GLU A 49 -5.27 -9.15 -0.49
N VAL A 50 -5.17 -7.99 0.19
CA VAL A 50 -5.07 -7.91 1.65
C VAL A 50 -6.41 -7.65 2.34
N GLY A 51 -7.53 -7.80 1.62
CA GLY A 51 -8.88 -7.82 2.18
C GLY A 51 -9.60 -6.46 2.23
N VAL A 52 -9.08 -5.42 1.57
CA VAL A 52 -9.80 -4.16 1.36
C VAL A 52 -10.69 -4.30 0.12
N ASN A 53 -12.01 -4.11 0.26
CA ASN A 53 -12.95 -4.16 -0.87
C ASN A 53 -12.84 -2.90 -1.73
N CYS A 54 -11.71 -2.75 -2.40
CA CYS A 54 -11.43 -1.58 -3.22
C CYS A 54 -12.16 -1.67 -4.56
N THR A 55 -13.19 -0.86 -4.75
CA THR A 55 -13.83 -0.65 -6.06
C THR A 55 -13.18 0.58 -6.70
N PRO A 56 -12.35 0.41 -7.76
CA PRO A 56 -11.66 1.54 -8.38
C PRO A 56 -12.63 2.50 -9.06
N GLY A 57 -12.41 3.79 -8.86
CA GLY A 57 -13.07 4.86 -9.61
C GLY A 57 -12.33 5.21 -10.89
N GLU A 58 -12.45 6.44 -11.35
CA GLU A 58 -11.80 6.93 -12.56
C GLU A 58 -10.31 7.23 -12.32
N LEU A 59 -9.45 6.63 -13.15
CA LEU A 59 -8.00 6.87 -13.13
C LEU A 59 -7.69 8.25 -13.70
N GLN A 60 -7.10 9.10 -12.88
CA GLN A 60 -6.59 10.41 -13.28
C GLN A 60 -5.09 10.32 -13.57
N LYS A 61 -4.68 10.81 -14.72
CA LYS A 61 -3.26 10.92 -15.11
C LYS A 61 -2.86 12.38 -15.15
N SER A 62 -1.71 12.68 -14.56
CA SER A 62 -1.15 14.03 -14.58
C SER A 62 -0.23 14.21 -15.78
N ASP A 63 -0.05 15.47 -16.18
CA ASP A 63 0.87 15.85 -17.26
C ASP A 63 2.32 15.55 -16.91
N ALA A 64 3.14 15.42 -17.94
CA ALA A 64 4.58 15.22 -17.77
C ALA A 64 5.22 16.37 -16.98
N GLY A 65 6.01 16.02 -15.97
CA GLY A 65 6.65 16.97 -15.06
C GLY A 65 5.88 17.29 -13.80
N SER A 66 4.67 16.74 -13.62
CA SER A 66 3.94 16.81 -12.36
C SER A 66 4.62 16.00 -11.26
N ALA A 67 4.53 16.48 -10.01
CA ALA A 67 4.96 15.73 -8.83
C ALA A 67 4.08 14.48 -8.58
N ILE A 68 2.86 14.47 -9.10
CA ILE A 68 1.93 13.33 -9.07
C ILE A 68 1.88 12.75 -10.49
N ARG A 69 1.91 11.44 -10.60
CA ARG A 69 1.83 10.71 -11.87
C ARG A 69 0.42 10.22 -12.15
N GLU A 70 -0.18 9.52 -11.20
CA GLU A 70 -1.53 9.01 -11.29
C GLU A 70 -2.26 9.19 -9.96
N GLY A 71 -3.55 9.41 -10.02
CA GLY A 71 -4.48 9.40 -8.90
C GLY A 71 -5.62 8.42 -9.18
N LEU A 72 -5.96 7.58 -8.22
CA LEU A 72 -7.06 6.63 -8.34
C LEU A 72 -7.85 6.59 -7.03
N PRO A 73 -9.08 7.11 -7.00
CA PRO A 73 -9.98 6.88 -5.88
C PRO A 73 -10.43 5.42 -5.87
N CYS A 74 -10.54 4.84 -4.70
CA CYS A 74 -10.91 3.48 -4.46
C CYS A 74 -11.92 3.44 -3.32
N PHE A 75 -13.06 2.81 -3.51
CA PHE A 75 -14.19 2.86 -2.59
C PHE A 75 -14.43 1.50 -1.93
N ASP A 76 -14.57 1.51 -0.60
CA ASP A 76 -15.04 0.38 0.20
C ASP A 76 -16.26 0.87 1.02
N GLY A 77 -17.46 0.69 0.47
CA GLY A 77 -18.66 1.34 0.99
C GLY A 77 -18.52 2.86 0.97
N ASP A 78 -18.66 3.48 2.15
CA ASP A 78 -18.56 4.94 2.32
C ASP A 78 -17.11 5.41 2.54
N VAL A 79 -16.17 4.49 2.64
CA VAL A 79 -14.75 4.81 2.84
C VAL A 79 -14.05 4.97 1.49
N MET A 80 -13.43 6.12 1.27
CA MET A 80 -12.62 6.38 0.09
C MET A 80 -11.14 6.33 0.43
N TYR A 81 -10.42 5.48 -0.28
CA TYR A 81 -8.97 5.41 -0.33
C TYR A 81 -8.50 6.19 -1.55
N GLU A 82 -7.59 7.10 -1.38
CA GLU A 82 -6.99 7.87 -2.48
C GLU A 82 -5.59 7.36 -2.73
N ILE A 83 -5.44 6.61 -3.82
CA ILE A 83 -4.17 6.04 -4.25
C ILE A 83 -3.48 7.04 -5.16
N THR A 84 -2.27 7.45 -4.80
CA THR A 84 -1.47 8.39 -5.59
C THR A 84 -0.12 7.75 -5.92
N THR A 85 0.29 7.82 -7.20
CA THR A 85 1.63 7.36 -7.62
C THR A 85 2.49 8.54 -8.03
N TYR A 86 3.81 8.37 -7.87
CA TYR A 86 4.81 9.41 -8.05
C TYR A 86 5.89 8.98 -9.06
N PRO A 87 6.56 9.92 -9.75
CA PRO A 87 7.62 9.60 -10.70
C PRO A 87 8.87 9.02 -10.04
N ASN A 88 9.15 9.40 -8.79
CA ASN A 88 10.33 8.97 -8.05
C ASN A 88 10.11 9.09 -6.54
N GLN A 89 11.06 8.58 -5.75
CA GLN A 89 11.02 8.62 -4.28
C GLN A 89 11.01 10.03 -3.72
N GLN A 90 11.77 10.95 -4.31
CA GLN A 90 11.83 12.34 -3.85
C GLN A 90 10.44 13.00 -3.92
N ALA A 91 9.72 12.83 -5.03
CA ALA A 91 8.34 13.34 -5.18
C ALA A 91 7.40 12.70 -4.15
N THR A 92 7.56 11.39 -3.87
CA THR A 92 6.81 10.71 -2.79
C THR A 92 7.05 11.41 -1.44
N ASP A 93 8.31 11.60 -1.07
CA ASP A 93 8.69 12.17 0.22
C ASP A 93 8.21 13.62 0.39
N GLU A 94 8.30 14.42 -0.67
CA GLU A 94 7.84 15.82 -0.66
C GLU A 94 6.31 15.92 -0.52
N VAL A 95 5.56 15.17 -1.35
CA VAL A 95 4.09 15.25 -1.33
C VAL A 95 3.52 14.62 -0.05
N THR A 96 4.04 13.48 0.40
CA THR A 96 3.55 12.83 1.63
C THR A 96 3.86 13.67 2.86
N ARG A 97 5.01 14.32 2.93
CA ARG A 97 5.33 15.29 4.00
C ARG A 97 4.35 16.46 3.98
N PHE A 98 4.08 17.02 2.81
CA PHE A 98 3.13 18.11 2.67
C PHE A 98 1.72 17.70 3.12
N VAL A 99 1.25 16.49 2.72
CA VAL A 99 -0.04 15.94 3.19
C VAL A 99 -0.03 15.79 4.70
N THR A 100 1.00 15.18 5.28
CA THR A 100 1.10 14.92 6.72
C THR A 100 1.10 16.21 7.54
N ASP A 101 1.85 17.21 7.11
CA ASP A 101 2.11 18.41 7.92
C ASP A 101 1.09 19.52 7.71
N ASN A 102 0.44 19.56 6.54
CA ASN A 102 -0.38 20.70 6.16
C ASN A 102 -1.86 20.36 5.87
N VAL A 103 -2.12 19.43 4.96
CA VAL A 103 -3.48 19.27 4.38
C VAL A 103 -4.22 18.01 4.83
N GLY A 104 -3.54 17.01 5.38
CA GLY A 104 -4.17 15.71 5.71
C GLY A 104 -5.37 15.85 6.63
N CYS A 105 -5.27 16.66 7.69
CA CYS A 105 -6.39 16.93 8.58
C CYS A 105 -7.49 17.77 7.92
N GLN A 106 -7.15 18.70 7.03
CA GLN A 106 -8.15 19.50 6.31
C GLN A 106 -8.96 18.59 5.36
N LEU A 107 -8.30 17.68 4.67
CA LEU A 107 -8.96 16.68 3.83
C LEU A 107 -9.84 15.73 4.64
N ALA A 108 -9.39 15.28 5.82
CA ALA A 108 -10.19 14.45 6.71
C ALA A 108 -11.47 15.18 7.15
N VAL A 109 -11.35 16.42 7.63
CA VAL A 109 -12.48 17.24 8.04
C VAL A 109 -13.46 17.52 6.89
N SER A 110 -12.98 17.79 5.67
CA SER A 110 -13.83 17.95 4.50
C SER A 110 -14.64 16.69 4.15
N ARG A 111 -14.15 15.53 4.58
CA ARG A 111 -14.82 14.22 4.45
C ARG A 111 -15.57 13.80 5.73
N SER A 112 -15.85 14.76 6.62
CA SER A 112 -16.54 14.53 7.90
C SER A 112 -15.81 13.57 8.87
N SER A 113 -14.49 13.41 8.71
CA SER A 113 -13.65 12.64 9.61
C SER A 113 -12.81 13.53 10.51
N THR A 114 -12.49 13.02 11.71
CA THR A 114 -11.56 13.66 12.65
C THR A 114 -10.18 13.03 12.66
N GLU A 115 -9.96 12.08 11.75
CA GLU A 115 -8.73 11.29 11.68
C GLU A 115 -8.38 10.95 10.24
N PHE A 116 -7.11 10.66 9.98
CA PHE A 116 -6.68 10.07 8.71
C PHE A 116 -5.52 9.10 8.89
N THR A 117 -5.39 8.21 7.93
CA THR A 117 -4.25 7.33 7.76
C THR A 117 -3.61 7.58 6.40
N LEU A 118 -2.28 7.61 6.37
CA LEU A 118 -1.48 7.69 5.15
C LEU A 118 -0.50 6.51 5.14
N LEU A 119 -0.61 5.65 4.14
CA LEU A 119 0.38 4.60 3.86
C LEU A 119 1.35 5.13 2.80
N ILE A 120 2.65 5.01 3.06
CA ILE A 120 3.70 5.55 2.19
C ILE A 120 4.57 4.40 1.69
N GLY A 121 4.52 4.14 0.39
CA GLY A 121 5.40 3.22 -0.33
C GLY A 121 6.55 3.95 -1.04
N ALA A 122 7.34 3.23 -1.83
CA ALA A 122 8.50 3.78 -2.52
C ALA A 122 8.15 4.87 -3.57
N LYS A 123 7.09 4.64 -4.34
CA LYS A 123 6.62 5.57 -5.40
C LYS A 123 5.10 5.74 -5.37
N PHE A 124 4.49 5.55 -4.22
CA PHE A 124 3.04 5.71 -4.05
C PHE A 124 2.68 6.07 -2.63
N SER A 125 1.48 6.60 -2.46
CA SER A 125 0.84 6.72 -1.16
C SER A 125 -0.64 6.36 -1.25
N ILE A 126 -1.22 5.99 -0.12
CA ILE A 126 -2.64 5.72 0.03
C ILE A 126 -3.14 6.56 1.20
N TYR A 127 -4.02 7.52 0.91
CA TYR A 127 -4.67 8.35 1.92
C TYR A 127 -6.08 7.84 2.18
N VAL A 128 -6.47 7.76 3.44
CA VAL A 128 -7.86 7.50 3.86
C VAL A 128 -8.24 8.41 5.02
N ALA A 129 -9.43 9.00 4.95
CA ALA A 129 -9.99 9.84 6.01
C ALA A 129 -10.67 8.96 7.09
N ALA A 130 -9.94 8.00 7.64
CA ALA A 130 -10.36 7.07 8.67
C ALA A 130 -9.14 6.34 9.27
N ALA A 131 -9.36 5.60 10.36
CA ALA A 131 -8.40 4.59 10.81
C ALA A 131 -8.37 3.41 9.82
N MET A 132 -7.19 2.96 9.47
CA MET A 132 -7.02 1.79 8.61
C MET A 132 -6.94 0.51 9.44
N PRO A 133 -7.42 -0.65 8.94
CA PRO A 133 -7.21 -1.92 9.60
C PRO A 133 -5.73 -2.19 9.89
N THR A 134 -5.42 -2.74 11.06
CA THR A 134 -4.04 -3.05 11.48
C THR A 134 -3.41 -4.12 10.59
N GLY A 135 -2.13 -3.97 10.28
CA GLY A 135 -1.35 -4.97 9.55
C GLY A 135 -1.29 -4.77 8.03
N ILE A 136 -2.07 -3.84 7.47
CA ILE A 136 -2.01 -3.53 6.03
C ILE A 136 -0.65 -2.95 5.65
N ASP A 137 -0.06 -2.11 6.49
CA ASP A 137 1.27 -1.54 6.31
C ASP A 137 2.35 -2.62 6.14
N ASN A 138 2.32 -3.65 6.98
CA ASN A 138 3.24 -4.78 6.86
C ASN A 138 3.00 -5.58 5.57
N ALA A 139 1.74 -5.84 5.22
CA ALA A 139 1.38 -6.60 4.02
C ALA A 139 1.75 -5.85 2.72
N THR A 140 1.59 -4.53 2.70
CA THR A 140 1.90 -3.67 1.55
C THR A 140 3.33 -3.12 1.57
N LYS A 141 4.11 -3.39 2.63
CA LYS A 141 5.48 -2.85 2.84
C LYS A 141 5.52 -1.32 2.78
N THR A 142 4.56 -0.69 3.40
CA THR A 142 4.43 0.76 3.50
C THR A 142 4.77 1.24 4.91
N VAL A 143 5.09 2.52 5.03
CA VAL A 143 5.17 3.22 6.31
C VAL A 143 3.80 3.80 6.62
N LEU A 144 3.26 3.49 7.78
CA LEU A 144 1.98 4.00 8.23
C LEU A 144 2.17 5.30 9.02
N VAL A 145 1.47 6.35 8.60
CA VAL A 145 1.30 7.58 9.35
C VAL A 145 -0.18 7.70 9.71
N TYR A 146 -0.46 7.76 11.00
CA TYR A 146 -1.82 7.92 11.51
C TYR A 146 -1.91 9.21 12.32
N LYS A 147 -2.96 10.00 12.08
CA LYS A 147 -3.31 11.16 12.89
C LYS A 147 -4.77 11.08 13.34
N ASP A 148 -4.95 11.08 14.63
CA ASP A 148 -6.22 11.30 15.30
C ASP A 148 -6.35 12.79 15.71
N ASN A 149 -7.52 13.20 16.12
CA ASN A 149 -7.77 14.58 16.59
C ASN A 149 -7.53 15.70 15.55
N CYS A 150 -7.87 15.47 14.30
CA CYS A 150 -8.03 16.53 13.32
C CYS A 150 -9.17 17.45 13.78
N LYS A 151 -8.83 18.54 14.47
CA LYS A 151 -9.82 19.51 14.93
C LYS A 151 -10.47 20.14 13.71
N LYS A 152 -11.80 20.32 13.74
CA LYS A 152 -12.46 21.18 12.77
C LYS A 152 -11.74 22.53 12.79
N ALA A 153 -11.13 22.92 11.65
CA ALA A 153 -10.66 24.28 11.49
C ALA A 153 -11.88 25.18 11.78
N ALA A 154 -11.79 25.99 12.82
CA ALA A 154 -12.81 26.99 13.07
C ALA A 154 -12.82 27.90 11.82
N ILE A 155 -13.90 27.84 11.05
CA ILE A 155 -14.21 28.74 9.93
C ILE A 155 -14.55 30.10 10.51
#